data_ce7102d067e7aa5dbb9dfc131cf81b1d
#
_entry.id   ce7102d067e7aa5dbb9dfc131cf81b1d
#
_cell.length_a   1.000
_cell.length_b   1.000
_cell.length_c   1.000
_cell.angle_alpha   90.00
_cell.angle_beta   90.00
_cell.angle_gamma   90.00
#
_symmetry.space_group_name_H-M   'P 1'
#
loop_
_entity.id
_entity.type
_entity.pdbx_description
1 polymer ?
#
loop_
_entity_poly.entity_id
_entity_poly.type
_entity_poly.pdbx_seq_one_letter_code
_entity_poly.pdbx_strand_id
1 'polypeptide(L)'
;MLLRDVLGLPIPDAGPIFAAALVIHILFALTAVVTGALAATAKKRPGRHPRAGRIYLWALGGVFVTATVMATIRWREDAHLLAIAAIAFSLGLYGYQARRRHRPGWPPHHAIGMGGSYIALLTGFYVDNGPFLPLWKELPHVTFWLLPSIIGVPLIWFALHRYRRTTSRTRPDGDPTPHRLDAKPPLERLAPDISDKAGIPHP
;
A
#
# COMPACT_ATOMS: atom_id res chain seq x y z
N MET A 1 -29.81 16.53 -18.95
CA MET A 1 -28.72 15.65 -19.26
C MET A 1 -29.30 14.33 -19.75
N LEU A 2 -28.99 13.92 -20.99
CA LEU A 2 -29.52 12.68 -21.55
C LEU A 2 -28.76 11.50 -20.88
N LEU A 3 -29.52 10.52 -20.36
CA LEU A 3 -28.98 9.26 -19.84
C LEU A 3 -29.20 8.20 -20.91
N ARG A 4 -28.18 7.43 -21.19
CA ARG A 4 -28.30 6.20 -21.99
C ARG A 4 -28.39 5.00 -21.04
N ASP A 5 -29.47 4.24 -21.16
CA ASP A 5 -29.59 2.97 -20.47
C ASP A 5 -28.74 1.92 -21.16
N VAL A 6 -27.64 1.50 -20.50
CA VAL A 6 -26.82 0.38 -20.93
C VAL A 6 -26.95 -0.72 -19.89
N LEU A 7 -27.58 -1.83 -20.27
CA LEU A 7 -27.85 -2.98 -19.36
C LEU A 7 -28.63 -2.60 -18.09
N GLY A 8 -29.54 -1.61 -18.18
CA GLY A 8 -30.32 -1.13 -17.03
C GLY A 8 -29.60 -0.18 -16.08
N LEU A 9 -28.39 0.25 -16.43
CA LEU A 9 -27.65 1.27 -15.68
C LEU A 9 -27.76 2.61 -16.42
N PRO A 10 -28.18 3.70 -15.75
CA PRO A 10 -28.24 5.03 -16.32
C PRO A 10 -26.83 5.60 -16.49
N ILE A 11 -26.25 5.48 -17.67
CA ILE A 11 -24.93 6.04 -17.99
C ILE A 11 -25.11 7.46 -18.52
N PRO A 12 -24.38 8.47 -17.98
CA PRO A 12 -24.42 9.82 -18.50
C PRO A 12 -23.93 9.88 -19.95
N ASP A 13 -24.72 10.47 -20.85
CA ASP A 13 -24.30 10.75 -22.22
C ASP A 13 -23.42 12.02 -22.26
N ALA A 14 -22.15 11.85 -21.95
CA ALA A 14 -21.15 12.92 -21.93
C ALA A 14 -20.14 12.80 -23.10
N GLY A 15 -20.57 12.07 -24.15
CA GLY A 15 -19.80 11.90 -25.37
C GLY A 15 -18.84 10.69 -25.37
N PRO A 16 -18.25 10.38 -26.54
CA PRO A 16 -17.48 9.16 -26.75
C PRO A 16 -16.18 9.11 -25.91
N ILE A 17 -15.55 10.25 -25.65
CA ILE A 17 -14.32 10.31 -24.82
C ILE A 17 -14.64 9.93 -23.37
N PHE A 18 -15.75 10.46 -22.83
CA PHE A 18 -16.21 10.09 -21.49
C PHE A 18 -16.53 8.60 -21.39
N ALA A 19 -17.27 8.06 -22.36
CA ALA A 19 -17.62 6.64 -22.38
C ALA A 19 -16.37 5.72 -22.45
N ALA A 20 -15.41 6.07 -23.28
CA ALA A 20 -14.14 5.33 -23.36
C ALA A 20 -13.34 5.42 -22.03
N ALA A 21 -13.24 6.62 -21.45
CA ALA A 21 -12.57 6.82 -20.16
C ALA A 21 -13.27 6.02 -19.04
N LEU A 22 -14.60 5.97 -19.03
CA LEU A 22 -15.39 5.21 -18.06
C LEU A 22 -15.13 3.71 -18.17
N VAL A 23 -15.12 3.14 -19.36
CA VAL A 23 -14.82 1.70 -19.56
C VAL A 23 -13.41 1.37 -19.07
N ILE A 24 -12.43 2.18 -19.43
CA ILE A 24 -11.04 2.00 -19.00
C ILE A 24 -10.92 2.16 -17.47
N HIS A 25 -11.66 3.14 -16.90
CA HIS A 25 -11.73 3.36 -15.45
C HIS A 25 -12.25 2.13 -14.71
N ILE A 26 -13.34 1.54 -15.19
CA ILE A 26 -13.92 0.33 -14.58
C ILE A 26 -12.92 -0.83 -14.61
N LEU A 27 -12.20 -1.03 -15.71
CA LEU A 27 -11.18 -2.08 -15.81
C LEU A 27 -10.04 -1.87 -14.81
N PHE A 28 -9.54 -0.65 -14.68
CA PHE A 28 -8.52 -0.32 -13.68
C PHE A 28 -9.05 -0.45 -12.25
N ALA A 29 -10.28 0.01 -11.99
CA ALA A 29 -10.90 -0.09 -10.67
C ALA A 29 -11.08 -1.56 -10.24
N LEU A 30 -11.62 -2.42 -11.10
CA LEU A 30 -11.74 -3.86 -10.83
C LEU A 30 -10.37 -4.51 -10.58
N THR A 31 -9.39 -4.18 -11.43
CA THR A 31 -8.01 -4.67 -11.24
C THR A 31 -7.44 -4.23 -9.90
N ALA A 32 -7.65 -2.97 -9.50
CA ALA A 32 -7.19 -2.45 -8.22
C ALA A 32 -7.91 -3.14 -7.05
N VAL A 33 -9.23 -3.30 -7.10
CA VAL A 33 -9.99 -3.99 -6.05
C VAL A 33 -9.50 -5.43 -5.86
N VAL A 34 -9.39 -6.20 -6.94
CA VAL A 34 -8.96 -7.61 -6.87
C VAL A 34 -7.51 -7.73 -6.38
N THR A 35 -6.60 -6.95 -6.96
CA THR A 35 -5.18 -7.05 -6.61
C THR A 35 -4.87 -6.48 -5.23
N GLY A 36 -5.62 -5.46 -4.78
CA GLY A 36 -5.56 -4.92 -3.42
C GLY A 36 -6.01 -5.97 -2.39
N ALA A 37 -7.15 -6.63 -2.62
CA ALA A 37 -7.63 -7.73 -1.77
C ALA A 37 -6.64 -8.90 -1.72
N LEU A 38 -6.09 -9.31 -2.87
CA LEU A 38 -5.06 -10.34 -2.95
C LEU A 38 -3.78 -9.95 -2.19
N ALA A 39 -3.35 -8.69 -2.29
CA ALA A 39 -2.21 -8.19 -1.54
C ALA A 39 -2.48 -8.18 -0.03
N ALA A 40 -3.69 -7.77 0.40
CA ALA A 40 -4.06 -7.71 1.82
C ALA A 40 -4.08 -9.11 2.46
N THR A 41 -4.59 -10.12 1.75
CA THR A 41 -4.77 -11.49 2.25
C THR A 41 -3.55 -12.39 2.03
N ALA A 42 -2.66 -12.06 1.09
CA ALA A 42 -1.48 -12.85 0.78
C ALA A 42 -0.49 -12.91 1.95
N LYS A 43 0.13 -14.07 2.15
CA LYS A 43 1.26 -14.22 3.09
C LYS A 43 2.35 -13.21 2.72
N LYS A 44 2.84 -12.46 3.72
CA LYS A 44 3.84 -11.38 3.57
C LYS A 44 5.25 -11.96 3.31
N ARG A 45 5.40 -12.71 2.22
CA ARG A 45 6.63 -13.34 1.74
C ARG A 45 6.98 -12.81 0.35
N PRO A 46 8.23 -12.96 -0.12
CA PRO A 46 8.57 -12.73 -1.53
C PRO A 46 7.63 -13.51 -2.47
N GLY A 47 7.14 -12.89 -3.55
CA GLY A 47 6.25 -13.51 -4.53
C GLY A 47 4.91 -12.82 -4.70
N ARG A 48 3.81 -13.42 -4.19
CA ARG A 48 2.42 -12.95 -4.47
C ARG A 48 2.12 -11.56 -3.92
N HIS A 49 2.44 -11.30 -2.64
CA HIS A 49 2.17 -10.00 -2.02
C HIS A 49 2.81 -8.82 -2.76
N PRO A 50 4.13 -8.80 -3.06
CA PRO A 50 4.74 -7.67 -3.76
C PRO A 50 4.31 -7.55 -5.23
N ARG A 51 3.97 -8.66 -5.91
CA ARG A 51 3.43 -8.62 -7.28
C ARG A 51 2.05 -7.98 -7.30
N ALA A 52 1.13 -8.47 -6.46
CA ALA A 52 -0.21 -7.93 -6.35
C ALA A 52 -0.20 -6.44 -5.92
N GLY A 53 0.65 -6.06 -4.95
CA GLY A 53 0.79 -4.68 -4.52
C GLY A 53 1.32 -3.73 -5.61
N ARG A 54 2.19 -4.20 -6.52
CA ARG A 54 2.63 -3.39 -7.67
C ARG A 54 1.52 -3.22 -8.70
N ILE A 55 0.81 -4.31 -9.04
CA ILE A 55 -0.31 -4.24 -9.98
C ILE A 55 -1.39 -3.31 -9.41
N TYR A 56 -1.70 -3.44 -8.13
CA TYR A 56 -2.61 -2.55 -7.42
C TYR A 56 -2.23 -1.07 -7.59
N LEU A 57 -0.97 -0.71 -7.34
CA LEU A 57 -0.53 0.68 -7.43
C LEU A 57 -0.62 1.23 -8.86
N TRP A 58 -0.25 0.44 -9.87
CA TRP A 58 -0.39 0.83 -11.27
C TRP A 58 -1.85 0.97 -11.69
N ALA A 59 -2.70 0.03 -11.28
CA ALA A 59 -4.13 0.11 -11.53
C ALA A 59 -4.75 1.33 -10.85
N LEU A 60 -4.35 1.64 -9.61
CA LEU A 60 -4.78 2.83 -8.89
C LEU A 60 -4.34 4.13 -9.57
N GLY A 61 -3.14 4.15 -10.17
CA GLY A 61 -2.69 5.24 -11.03
C GLY A 61 -3.57 5.41 -12.26
N GLY A 62 -3.97 4.30 -12.90
CA GLY A 62 -4.92 4.29 -14.01
C GLY A 62 -6.30 4.81 -13.60
N VAL A 63 -6.80 4.43 -12.42
CA VAL A 63 -8.04 4.98 -11.83
C VAL A 63 -7.94 6.49 -11.68
N PHE A 64 -6.83 7.00 -11.12
CA PHE A 64 -6.62 8.43 -10.93
C PHE A 64 -6.59 9.20 -12.26
N VAL A 65 -5.86 8.70 -13.27
CA VAL A 65 -5.76 9.34 -14.59
C VAL A 65 -7.12 9.38 -15.28
N THR A 66 -7.87 8.26 -15.29
CA THR A 66 -9.19 8.20 -15.93
C THR A 66 -10.22 9.04 -15.17
N ALA A 67 -10.17 9.07 -13.84
CA ALA A 67 -11.00 9.96 -13.03
C ALA A 67 -10.71 11.44 -13.35
N THR A 68 -9.46 11.81 -13.60
CA THR A 68 -9.08 13.16 -14.03
C THR A 68 -9.72 13.51 -15.37
N VAL A 69 -9.63 12.60 -16.36
CA VAL A 69 -10.27 12.82 -17.67
C VAL A 69 -11.78 12.98 -17.53
N MET A 70 -12.43 12.13 -16.75
CA MET A 70 -13.90 12.20 -16.53
C MET A 70 -14.29 13.50 -15.82
N ALA A 71 -13.56 13.87 -14.77
CA ALA A 71 -13.82 15.11 -14.03
C ALA A 71 -13.57 16.39 -14.86
N THR A 72 -12.64 16.39 -15.82
CA THR A 72 -12.48 17.55 -16.73
C THR A 72 -13.68 17.74 -17.64
N ILE A 73 -14.42 16.68 -17.97
CA ILE A 73 -15.62 16.74 -18.80
C ILE A 73 -16.85 17.10 -17.94
N ARG A 74 -16.93 16.59 -16.71
CA ARG A 74 -18.08 16.72 -15.80
C ARG A 74 -17.66 17.24 -14.44
N TRP A 75 -17.02 18.40 -14.39
CA TRP A 75 -16.40 18.93 -13.17
C TRP A 75 -17.37 19.04 -11.98
N ARG A 76 -18.57 19.52 -12.21
CA ARG A 76 -19.54 19.73 -11.12
C ARG A 76 -19.99 18.43 -10.46
N GLU A 77 -20.09 17.37 -11.24
CA GLU A 77 -20.56 16.07 -10.80
C GLU A 77 -19.41 15.20 -10.27
N ASP A 78 -18.23 15.23 -10.91
CA ASP A 78 -17.17 14.25 -10.68
C ASP A 78 -15.97 14.81 -9.88
N ALA A 79 -15.94 16.11 -9.54
CA ALA A 79 -14.83 16.73 -8.82
C ALA A 79 -14.55 16.08 -7.45
N HIS A 80 -15.58 15.66 -6.73
CA HIS A 80 -15.42 14.98 -5.45
C HIS A 80 -14.83 13.56 -5.62
N LEU A 81 -15.16 12.86 -6.71
CA LEU A 81 -14.60 11.56 -7.05
C LEU A 81 -13.12 11.69 -7.43
N LEU A 82 -12.76 12.75 -8.16
CA LEU A 82 -11.36 13.07 -8.44
C LEU A 82 -10.58 13.33 -7.16
N ALA A 83 -11.14 14.05 -6.19
CA ALA A 83 -10.49 14.30 -4.90
C ALA A 83 -10.24 12.98 -4.15
N ILE A 84 -11.22 12.07 -4.11
CA ILE A 84 -11.07 10.74 -3.51
C ILE A 84 -9.99 9.93 -4.22
N ALA A 85 -9.98 9.93 -5.57
CA ALA A 85 -8.98 9.22 -6.37
C ALA A 85 -7.56 9.76 -6.12
N ALA A 86 -7.41 11.08 -5.98
CA ALA A 86 -6.14 11.72 -5.66
C ALA A 86 -5.63 11.32 -4.26
N ILE A 87 -6.53 11.30 -3.26
CA ILE A 87 -6.21 10.83 -1.91
C ILE A 87 -5.81 9.35 -1.95
N ALA A 88 -6.57 8.50 -2.63
CA ALA A 88 -6.29 7.08 -2.75
C ALA A 88 -4.90 6.84 -3.37
N PHE A 89 -4.60 7.51 -4.50
CA PHE A 89 -3.32 7.37 -5.19
C PHE A 89 -2.15 7.89 -4.34
N SER A 90 -2.32 9.04 -3.69
CA SER A 90 -1.28 9.64 -2.82
C SER A 90 -0.95 8.73 -1.63
N LEU A 91 -1.96 8.16 -0.97
CA LEU A 91 -1.78 7.21 0.12
C LEU A 91 -1.10 5.91 -0.36
N GLY A 92 -1.51 5.38 -1.52
CA GLY A 92 -0.89 4.21 -2.13
C GLY A 92 0.58 4.45 -2.46
N LEU A 93 0.90 5.59 -3.05
CA LEU A 93 2.26 6.00 -3.37
C LEU A 93 3.10 6.19 -2.11
N TYR A 94 2.55 6.83 -1.07
CA TYR A 94 3.19 6.97 0.24
C TYR A 94 3.53 5.61 0.84
N GLY A 95 2.56 4.68 0.90
CA GLY A 95 2.77 3.34 1.45
C GLY A 95 3.80 2.53 0.64
N TYR A 96 3.81 2.66 -0.68
CA TYR A 96 4.81 2.05 -1.54
C TYR A 96 6.21 2.60 -1.32
N GLN A 97 6.35 3.93 -1.24
CA GLN A 97 7.62 4.60 -0.98
C GLN A 97 8.18 4.27 0.40
N ALA A 98 7.34 4.22 1.44
CA ALA A 98 7.73 3.83 2.78
C ALA A 98 8.44 2.47 2.79
N ARG A 99 7.87 1.49 2.08
CA ARG A 99 8.51 0.18 1.92
C ARG A 99 9.80 0.25 1.10
N ARG A 100 9.82 1.00 -0.01
CA ARG A 100 10.98 1.05 -0.92
C ARG A 100 12.20 1.70 -0.26
N ARG A 101 11.99 2.70 0.59
CA ARG A 101 13.07 3.43 1.28
C ARG A 101 13.61 2.69 2.50
N HIS A 102 13.01 1.60 2.93
CA HIS A 102 13.45 0.77 4.08
C HIS A 102 13.85 1.57 5.34
N ARG A 103 13.21 2.72 5.59
CA ARG A 103 13.50 3.54 6.78
C ARG A 103 13.13 2.78 8.06
N PRO A 104 13.81 3.02 9.19
CA PRO A 104 13.40 2.48 10.46
C PRO A 104 11.90 2.70 10.69
N GLY A 105 11.15 1.67 11.07
CA GLY A 105 9.70 1.77 11.28
C GLY A 105 8.83 1.79 10.02
N TRP A 106 9.34 1.47 8.83
CA TRP A 106 8.57 1.48 7.58
C TRP A 106 7.31 0.58 7.55
N PRO A 107 7.22 -0.58 8.26
CA PRO A 107 6.07 -1.47 8.10
C PRO A 107 4.72 -0.85 8.48
N PRO A 108 4.58 -0.11 9.60
CA PRO A 108 3.32 0.60 9.89
C PRO A 108 2.98 1.66 8.84
N HIS A 109 3.94 2.43 8.35
CA HIS A 109 3.69 3.43 7.31
C HIS A 109 3.21 2.80 6.00
N HIS A 110 3.79 1.66 5.62
CA HIS A 110 3.34 0.88 4.47
C HIS A 110 1.90 0.38 4.67
N ALA A 111 1.60 -0.19 5.83
CA ALA A 111 0.27 -0.72 6.13
C ALA A 111 -0.80 0.37 6.15
N ILE A 112 -0.52 1.52 6.76
CA ILE A 112 -1.42 2.68 6.80
C ILE A 112 -1.63 3.25 5.39
N GLY A 113 -0.55 3.47 4.64
CA GLY A 113 -0.64 4.03 3.29
C GLY A 113 -1.40 3.11 2.33
N MET A 114 -1.03 1.84 2.24
CA MET A 114 -1.69 0.88 1.35
C MET A 114 -3.12 0.55 1.79
N GLY A 115 -3.36 0.39 3.10
CA GLY A 115 -4.69 0.15 3.64
C GLY A 115 -5.60 1.37 3.49
N GLY A 116 -5.11 2.56 3.80
CA GLY A 116 -5.84 3.81 3.62
C GLY A 116 -6.19 4.09 2.16
N SER A 117 -5.27 3.79 1.22
CA SER A 117 -5.55 3.91 -0.21
C SER A 117 -6.66 2.97 -0.66
N TYR A 118 -6.71 1.75 -0.11
CA TYR A 118 -7.75 0.78 -0.43
C TYR A 118 -9.11 1.18 0.15
N ILE A 119 -9.14 1.74 1.36
CA ILE A 119 -10.35 2.33 1.95
C ILE A 119 -10.86 3.46 1.06
N ALA A 120 -10.01 4.39 0.64
CA ALA A 120 -10.39 5.50 -0.22
C ALA A 120 -10.90 5.03 -1.60
N LEU A 121 -10.26 4.01 -2.21
CA LEU A 121 -10.73 3.39 -3.45
C LEU A 121 -12.16 2.84 -3.29
N LEU A 122 -12.42 2.08 -2.23
CA LEU A 122 -13.76 1.54 -1.96
C LEU A 122 -14.76 2.64 -1.63
N THR A 123 -14.34 3.71 -0.94
CA THR A 123 -15.22 4.88 -0.69
C THR A 123 -15.65 5.52 -2.00
N GLY A 124 -14.74 5.74 -2.96
CA GLY A 124 -15.09 6.24 -4.28
C GLY A 124 -16.12 5.36 -4.99
N PHE A 125 -15.92 4.03 -4.95
CA PHE A 125 -16.89 3.09 -5.52
C PHE A 125 -18.27 3.19 -4.87
N TYR A 126 -18.36 3.20 -3.54
CA TYR A 126 -19.65 3.25 -2.86
C TYR A 126 -20.33 4.61 -2.97
N VAL A 127 -19.60 5.71 -2.97
CA VAL A 127 -20.16 7.06 -3.14
C VAL A 127 -20.81 7.21 -4.52
N ASP A 128 -20.18 6.67 -5.56
CA ASP A 128 -20.67 6.74 -6.94
C ASP A 128 -21.78 5.71 -7.22
N ASN A 129 -21.61 4.47 -6.78
CA ASN A 129 -22.47 3.35 -7.16
C ASN A 129 -23.47 2.93 -6.07
N GLY A 130 -23.26 3.32 -4.82
CA GLY A 130 -24.08 2.89 -3.68
C GLY A 130 -25.57 3.05 -3.86
N PRO A 131 -26.08 4.20 -4.37
CA PRO A 131 -27.51 4.40 -4.60
C PRO A 131 -28.16 3.42 -5.60
N PHE A 132 -27.36 2.81 -6.48
CA PHE A 132 -27.82 1.86 -7.50
C PHE A 132 -27.72 0.40 -7.07
N LEU A 133 -27.04 0.11 -5.95
CA LEU A 133 -26.89 -1.25 -5.46
C LEU A 133 -28.16 -1.74 -4.74
N PRO A 134 -28.68 -2.95 -5.05
CA PRO A 134 -30.00 -3.40 -4.60
C PRO A 134 -30.19 -3.41 -3.07
N LEU A 135 -29.15 -3.76 -2.32
CA LEU A 135 -29.19 -3.82 -0.85
C LEU A 135 -28.91 -2.48 -0.16
N TRP A 136 -28.39 -1.50 -0.90
CA TRP A 136 -27.85 -0.27 -0.33
C TRP A 136 -28.68 0.96 -0.61
N LYS A 137 -29.57 0.91 -1.62
CA LYS A 137 -30.41 2.04 -2.04
C LYS A 137 -31.26 2.66 -0.94
N GLU A 138 -31.62 1.86 0.10
CA GLU A 138 -32.42 2.31 1.24
C GLU A 138 -31.59 3.04 2.30
N LEU A 139 -30.24 3.02 2.19
CA LEU A 139 -29.37 3.62 3.19
C LEU A 139 -29.16 5.12 2.94
N PRO A 140 -29.02 5.92 4.03
CA PRO A 140 -28.64 7.33 3.91
C PRO A 140 -27.31 7.48 3.16
N HIS A 141 -27.21 8.50 2.32
CA HIS A 141 -26.03 8.75 1.47
C HIS A 141 -24.72 8.84 2.27
N VAL A 142 -24.77 9.33 3.52
CA VAL A 142 -23.59 9.39 4.42
C VAL A 142 -22.98 8.03 4.71
N THR A 143 -23.77 6.96 4.65
CA THR A 143 -23.30 5.58 4.86
C THR A 143 -22.25 5.18 3.84
N PHE A 144 -22.40 5.62 2.59
CA PHE A 144 -21.44 5.29 1.51
C PHE A 144 -20.05 5.90 1.73
N TRP A 145 -20.00 7.05 2.41
CA TRP A 145 -18.76 7.68 2.80
C TRP A 145 -18.06 6.99 3.97
N LEU A 146 -18.83 6.49 4.93
CA LEU A 146 -18.31 5.98 6.19
C LEU A 146 -18.05 4.48 6.19
N LEU A 147 -18.83 3.70 5.44
CA LEU A 147 -18.80 2.24 5.48
C LEU A 147 -17.42 1.63 5.25
N PRO A 148 -16.66 2.01 4.18
CA PRO A 148 -15.32 1.46 3.97
C PRO A 148 -14.36 1.80 5.11
N SER A 149 -14.51 2.97 5.71
CA SER A 149 -13.68 3.42 6.84
C SER A 149 -14.02 2.67 8.13
N ILE A 150 -15.31 2.46 8.42
CA ILE A 150 -15.77 1.72 9.61
C ILE A 150 -15.22 0.29 9.60
N ILE A 151 -15.11 -0.35 8.44
CA ILE A 151 -14.57 -1.69 8.31
C ILE A 151 -13.04 -1.66 8.21
N GLY A 152 -12.49 -0.79 7.38
CA GLY A 152 -11.08 -0.80 7.02
C GLY A 152 -10.15 -0.30 8.12
N VAL A 153 -10.56 0.73 8.89
CA VAL A 153 -9.72 1.29 9.96
C VAL A 153 -9.48 0.27 11.08
N PRO A 154 -10.48 -0.44 11.61
CA PRO A 154 -10.26 -1.50 12.58
C PRO A 154 -9.35 -2.62 12.05
N LEU A 155 -9.47 -3.00 10.78
CA LEU A 155 -8.60 -4.02 10.18
C LEU A 155 -7.13 -3.57 10.12
N ILE A 156 -6.87 -2.30 9.74
CA ILE A 156 -5.52 -1.74 9.77
C ILE A 156 -5.00 -1.69 11.20
N TRP A 157 -5.81 -1.21 12.15
CA TRP A 157 -5.44 -1.13 13.57
C TRP A 157 -5.09 -2.52 14.12
N PHE A 158 -5.92 -3.53 13.87
CA PHE A 158 -5.66 -4.91 14.28
C PHE A 158 -4.36 -5.48 13.70
N ALA A 159 -4.11 -5.23 12.41
CA ALA A 159 -2.88 -5.65 11.74
C ALA A 159 -1.64 -5.00 12.37
N LEU A 160 -1.71 -3.70 12.69
CA LEU A 160 -0.62 -2.97 13.35
C LEU A 160 -0.39 -3.44 14.78
N HIS A 161 -1.47 -3.71 15.52
CA HIS A 161 -1.39 -4.19 16.90
C HIS A 161 -0.75 -5.58 16.97
N ARG A 162 -1.16 -6.47 16.08
CA ARG A 162 -0.53 -7.79 15.94
C ARG A 162 0.95 -7.69 15.59
N TYR A 163 1.33 -6.79 14.68
CA TYR A 163 2.73 -6.56 14.33
C TYR A 163 3.56 -6.12 15.53
N ARG A 164 3.09 -5.15 16.32
CA ARG A 164 3.78 -4.66 17.53
C ARG A 164 4.01 -5.78 18.55
N ARG A 165 3.00 -6.60 18.83
CA ARG A 165 3.12 -7.73 19.76
C ARG A 165 4.17 -8.76 19.33
N THR A 166 4.28 -9.03 18.05
CA THR A 166 5.27 -9.97 17.52
C THR A 166 6.69 -9.41 17.65
N THR A 167 6.87 -8.13 17.38
CA THR A 167 8.20 -7.48 17.46
C THR A 167 8.68 -7.34 18.91
N SER A 168 7.78 -7.11 19.87
CA SER A 168 8.13 -7.05 21.30
C SER A 168 8.55 -8.42 21.86
N ARG A 169 7.98 -9.53 21.37
CA ARG A 169 8.34 -10.88 21.80
C ARG A 169 9.69 -11.38 21.29
N THR A 170 10.18 -10.82 20.19
CA THR A 170 11.47 -11.19 19.59
C THR A 170 12.64 -10.35 20.13
N ARG A 171 12.41 -9.39 20.99
CA ARG A 171 13.46 -8.69 21.72
C ARG A 171 13.73 -9.49 23.01
N PRO A 172 14.87 -10.21 23.15
CA PRO A 172 15.20 -10.85 24.40
C PRO A 172 15.37 -9.75 25.45
N ASP A 173 14.54 -9.79 26.49
CA ASP A 173 14.77 -9.01 27.69
C ASP A 173 16.10 -9.51 28.28
N GLY A 174 17.08 -8.63 28.36
CA GLY A 174 18.25 -8.79 29.20
C GLY A 174 19.45 -9.49 28.58
N ASP A 175 20.03 -8.93 27.52
CA ASP A 175 21.48 -8.97 27.43
C ASP A 175 22.03 -7.57 27.79
N PRO A 176 22.43 -7.34 29.07
CA PRO A 176 23.11 -6.11 29.46
C PRO A 176 24.60 -6.15 29.08
N THR A 177 25.04 -7.14 28.31
CA THR A 177 26.38 -7.14 27.78
C THR A 177 26.50 -6.06 26.71
N PRO A 178 27.14 -4.91 27.02
CA PRO A 178 27.57 -4.02 25.96
C PRO A 178 28.46 -4.88 25.06
N HIS A 179 28.07 -5.02 23.81
CA HIS A 179 28.89 -5.64 22.78
C HIS A 179 30.26 -4.96 22.88
N ARG A 180 31.21 -5.66 23.47
CA ARG A 180 32.59 -5.22 23.60
C ARG A 180 33.19 -5.23 22.20
N LEU A 181 32.80 -4.21 21.37
CA LEU A 181 33.43 -3.94 20.07
C LEU A 181 34.87 -3.40 20.22
N ASP A 182 35.33 -3.24 21.48
CA ASP A 182 36.67 -2.73 21.78
C ASP A 182 37.66 -3.83 22.25
N ALA A 183 37.31 -5.08 22.11
CA ALA A 183 38.32 -6.14 22.25
C ALA A 183 39.19 -6.13 20.99
N LYS A 184 40.07 -5.13 20.90
CA LYS A 184 41.26 -5.17 20.06
C LYS A 184 41.92 -6.53 20.30
N PRO A 185 42.08 -7.40 19.29
CA PRO A 185 42.78 -8.67 19.52
C PRO A 185 44.19 -8.36 20.04
N PRO A 186 44.66 -9.06 21.05
CA PRO A 186 46.05 -8.85 21.53
C PRO A 186 46.98 -9.12 20.35
N LEU A 187 47.69 -8.08 19.90
CA LEU A 187 48.69 -8.13 18.82
C LEU A 187 49.92 -8.97 19.20
N GLU A 188 49.92 -9.55 20.40
CA GLU A 188 51.03 -10.33 20.95
C GLU A 188 51.14 -11.76 20.44
N ARG A 189 50.18 -12.30 19.69
CA ARG A 189 50.25 -13.70 19.23
C ARG A 189 50.72 -13.87 17.79
N LEU A 190 51.19 -12.82 17.14
CA LEU A 190 51.64 -12.87 15.74
C LEU A 190 53.10 -12.42 15.57
N ALA A 191 53.87 -12.33 16.65
CA ALA A 191 55.32 -12.23 16.52
C ALA A 191 55.87 -13.63 16.23
N PRO A 192 56.40 -13.92 15.03
CA PRO A 192 57.15 -15.14 14.81
C PRO A 192 58.41 -15.09 15.67
N ASP A 193 58.64 -16.14 16.44
CA ASP A 193 59.89 -16.37 17.15
C ASP A 193 61.03 -16.46 16.14
N ILE A 194 61.86 -15.38 16.02
CA ILE A 194 62.97 -15.28 15.08
C ILE A 194 64.30 -15.64 15.80
N SER A 195 64.28 -16.36 16.95
CA SER A 195 65.49 -16.61 17.73
C SER A 195 66.23 -17.88 17.36
N ASP A 196 65.81 -18.67 16.36
CA ASP A 196 66.46 -19.98 16.12
C ASP A 196 67.01 -20.16 14.68
N LYS A 197 67.59 -19.15 14.06
CA LYS A 197 68.43 -19.34 12.85
C LYS A 197 69.59 -18.36 12.76
N ALA A 198 70.49 -18.41 13.74
CA ALA A 198 71.85 -17.86 13.60
C ALA A 198 72.91 -18.94 13.93
N GLY A 199 72.98 -19.97 13.07
CA GLY A 199 74.09 -20.84 12.98
C GLY A 199 75.25 -20.15 12.20
N ILE A 200 76.13 -19.48 12.88
CA ILE A 200 77.40 -18.98 12.29
C ILE A 200 78.44 -20.06 12.45
N PRO A 201 79.05 -20.60 11.40
CA PRO A 201 80.20 -21.44 11.52
C PRO A 201 81.46 -20.57 11.72
N HIS A 202 82.16 -20.79 12.77
CA HIS A 202 83.54 -20.24 12.99
C HIS A 202 84.60 -21.16 12.36
N PRO A 203 85.73 -20.57 11.91
CA PRO A 203 86.77 -21.17 11.08
C PRO A 203 87.60 -22.24 11.81
#